data_3295d596172ffc9c159fdbb69269c7e8
#
_entry.id   3295d596172ffc9c159fdbb69269c7e8
#
_cell.length_a   1.000
_cell.length_b   1.000
_cell.length_c   1.000
_cell.angle_alpha   90.00
_cell.angle_beta   90.00
_cell.angle_gamma   90.00
#
_symmetry.space_group_name_H-M   'P 1'
#
loop_
_entity.id
_entity.type
_entity.pdbx_description
1 polymer ?
#
loop_
_entity_poly.entity_id
_entity_poly.type
_entity_poly.pdbx_seq_one_letter_code
_entity_poly.pdbx_strand_id
1 'polypeptide(L)'
;MGVFLSGKPLYYKEIDHERVHMAYALLKPHIKQPRTVHVVGTNGKGSTGRMVAHLAALGFDKLSHRRLSVGHYTSPHILKFNERIWLDGKDVSDEVLEEAHQRLFAILGKEMSDDLSYFEYTTLLAFVVFENCDLMVLEAGLGGEFDATNVCDKELSIITPIGIDHQAFLGDTIEEIAATKIRSIQKLSLIHISEPT
;
A
#
# COMPACT_ATOMS: atom_id res chain seq x y z
N MET A 1 -10.77 7.66 14.31
CA MET A 1 -10.02 6.56 13.67
C MET A 1 -9.55 5.49 14.67
N GLY A 2 -8.76 5.79 15.69
CA GLY A 2 -8.13 4.79 16.57
C GLY A 2 -9.08 3.74 17.15
N VAL A 3 -10.21 4.17 17.73
CA VAL A 3 -11.22 3.24 18.28
C VAL A 3 -11.81 2.34 17.20
N PHE A 4 -12.05 2.86 16.01
CA PHE A 4 -12.56 2.10 14.88
C PHE A 4 -11.58 1.01 14.43
N LEU A 5 -10.30 1.35 14.29
CA LEU A 5 -9.27 0.40 13.87
C LEU A 5 -9.00 -0.68 14.93
N SER A 6 -9.08 -0.36 16.22
CA SER A 6 -8.87 -1.34 17.29
C SER A 6 -9.93 -2.43 17.32
N GLY A 7 -11.11 -2.20 16.75
CA GLY A 7 -12.17 -3.19 16.59
C GLY A 7 -12.01 -4.13 15.39
N LYS A 8 -11.04 -3.86 14.49
CA LYS A 8 -10.85 -4.65 13.29
C LYS A 8 -9.94 -5.86 13.51
N PRO A 9 -10.22 -7.00 12.84
CA PRO A 9 -9.34 -8.16 12.90
C PRO A 9 -7.98 -7.83 12.25
N LEU A 10 -6.90 -8.05 13.01
CA LEU A 10 -5.53 -7.86 12.53
C LEU A 10 -5.11 -8.93 11.52
N TYR A 11 -5.65 -10.14 11.65
CA TYR A 11 -5.35 -11.27 10.79
C TYR A 11 -6.65 -11.85 10.22
N TYR A 12 -6.58 -12.30 8.99
CA TYR A 12 -7.70 -12.98 8.34
C TYR A 12 -7.95 -14.35 8.96
N LYS A 13 -9.22 -14.72 9.11
CA LYS A 13 -9.63 -16.13 9.26
C LYS A 13 -9.75 -16.77 7.88
N GLU A 14 -10.27 -16.01 6.92
CA GLU A 14 -10.35 -16.36 5.50
C GLU A 14 -9.98 -15.13 4.69
N ILE A 15 -9.24 -15.32 3.59
CA ILE A 15 -8.88 -14.24 2.67
C ILE A 15 -10.03 -14.10 1.67
N ASP A 16 -10.73 -12.98 1.73
CA ASP A 16 -11.67 -12.58 0.70
C ASP A 16 -10.92 -11.71 -0.33
N HIS A 17 -10.77 -12.24 -1.53
CA HIS A 17 -10.02 -11.58 -2.59
C HIS A 17 -10.81 -10.46 -3.28
N GLU A 18 -12.14 -10.43 -3.18
CA GLU A 18 -13.00 -9.49 -3.90
C GLU A 18 -13.34 -8.25 -3.07
N ARG A 19 -13.39 -8.36 -1.76
CA ARG A 19 -13.86 -7.30 -0.85
C ARG A 19 -13.11 -5.99 -1.01
N VAL A 20 -11.79 -6.03 -1.02
CA VAL A 20 -10.98 -4.82 -1.19
C VAL A 20 -11.14 -4.21 -2.58
N HIS A 21 -11.34 -5.04 -3.62
CA HIS A 21 -11.62 -4.56 -4.97
C HIS A 21 -12.96 -3.84 -5.05
N MET A 22 -14.02 -4.37 -4.41
CA MET A 22 -15.32 -3.72 -4.31
C MET A 22 -15.20 -2.36 -3.59
N ALA A 23 -14.52 -2.33 -2.44
CA ALA A 23 -14.29 -1.12 -1.69
C ALA A 23 -13.48 -0.07 -2.49
N TYR A 24 -12.43 -0.51 -3.20
CA TYR A 24 -11.66 0.38 -4.06
C TYR A 24 -12.48 0.90 -5.24
N ALA A 25 -13.37 0.10 -5.83
CA ALA A 25 -14.26 0.54 -6.89
C ALA A 25 -15.22 1.66 -6.41
N LEU A 26 -15.67 1.61 -5.15
CA LEU A 26 -16.43 2.70 -4.53
C LEU A 26 -15.56 3.95 -4.30
N LEU A 27 -14.31 3.78 -3.88
CA LEU A 27 -13.40 4.89 -3.58
C LEU A 27 -12.88 5.59 -4.84
N LYS A 28 -12.52 4.81 -5.87
CA LYS A 28 -11.82 5.28 -7.09
C LYS A 28 -12.42 6.52 -7.75
N PRO A 29 -13.76 6.68 -7.89
CA PRO A 29 -14.36 7.88 -8.47
C PRO A 29 -14.18 9.16 -7.64
N HIS A 30 -13.82 9.04 -6.37
CA HIS A 30 -13.74 10.13 -5.40
C HIS A 30 -12.33 10.61 -5.10
N ILE A 31 -11.31 9.94 -5.65
CA ILE A 31 -9.90 10.28 -5.45
C ILE A 31 -9.16 10.34 -6.79
N LYS A 32 -8.10 11.12 -6.82
CA LYS A 32 -7.13 11.07 -7.91
C LYS A 32 -6.04 10.09 -7.53
N GLN A 33 -5.82 9.06 -8.36
CA GLN A 33 -4.72 8.13 -8.13
C GLN A 33 -3.41 8.75 -8.59
N PRO A 34 -2.38 8.88 -7.71
CA PRO A 34 -1.02 9.26 -8.10
C PRO A 34 -0.36 8.18 -8.96
N ARG A 35 0.75 8.54 -9.62
CA ARG A 35 1.65 7.52 -10.18
C ARG A 35 2.08 6.58 -9.08
N THR A 36 2.18 5.29 -9.38
CA THR A 36 2.33 4.27 -8.33
C THR A 36 3.56 3.40 -8.56
N VAL A 37 4.38 3.27 -7.52
CA VAL A 37 5.42 2.24 -7.39
C VAL A 37 4.95 1.20 -6.38
N HIS A 38 4.95 -0.06 -6.75
CA HIS A 38 4.56 -1.16 -5.88
C HIS A 38 5.79 -1.99 -5.49
N VAL A 39 5.99 -2.22 -4.20
CA VAL A 39 7.14 -2.96 -3.67
C VAL A 39 6.65 -4.26 -3.05
N VAL A 40 7.05 -5.38 -3.64
CA VAL A 40 6.74 -6.74 -3.16
C VAL A 40 8.02 -7.49 -2.83
N GLY A 41 7.93 -8.56 -2.06
CA GLY A 41 9.08 -9.38 -1.69
C GLY A 41 8.91 -10.00 -0.31
N THR A 42 9.92 -10.70 0.17
CA THR A 42 9.94 -11.23 1.54
C THR A 42 10.63 -10.25 2.47
N ASN A 43 11.86 -9.88 2.16
CA ASN A 43 12.69 -9.02 2.99
C ASN A 43 13.02 -7.70 2.28
N GLY A 44 13.18 -6.62 3.06
CA GLY A 44 13.67 -5.35 2.57
C GLY A 44 12.63 -4.47 1.85
N LYS A 45 11.35 -4.85 1.82
CA LYS A 45 10.29 -4.04 1.19
C LYS A 45 10.22 -2.62 1.74
N GLY A 46 10.09 -2.47 3.07
CA GLY A 46 9.96 -1.17 3.72
C GLY A 46 11.19 -0.28 3.52
N SER A 47 12.40 -0.85 3.65
CA SER A 47 13.65 -0.12 3.41
C SER A 47 13.76 0.33 1.96
N THR A 48 13.47 -0.56 1.01
CA THR A 48 13.48 -0.25 -0.43
C THR A 48 12.42 0.80 -0.76
N GLY A 49 11.19 0.63 -0.28
CA GLY A 49 10.11 1.59 -0.49
C GLY A 49 10.44 2.97 0.07
N ARG A 50 10.99 3.04 1.28
CA ARG A 50 11.42 4.31 1.90
C ARG A 50 12.55 4.97 1.10
N MET A 51 13.50 4.21 0.62
CA MET A 51 14.60 4.72 -0.22
C MET A 51 14.06 5.28 -1.54
N VAL A 52 13.15 4.57 -2.22
CA VAL A 52 12.49 5.02 -3.44
C VAL A 52 11.73 6.33 -3.19
N ALA A 53 10.96 6.40 -2.09
CA ALA A 53 10.21 7.60 -1.74
C ALA A 53 11.13 8.81 -1.48
N HIS A 54 12.23 8.62 -0.75
CA HIS A 54 13.21 9.69 -0.54
C HIS A 54 13.87 10.15 -1.83
N LEU A 55 14.29 9.22 -2.69
CA LEU A 55 14.89 9.56 -3.98
C LEU A 55 13.91 10.31 -4.89
N ALA A 56 12.65 9.86 -4.94
CA ALA A 56 11.61 10.54 -5.71
C ALA A 56 11.32 11.94 -5.18
N ALA A 57 11.32 12.15 -3.86
CA ALA A 57 11.13 13.47 -3.24
C ALA A 57 12.25 14.46 -3.54
N LEU A 58 13.43 14.01 -4.00
CA LEU A 58 14.48 14.86 -4.54
C LEU A 58 14.17 15.33 -5.97
N GLY A 59 13.19 14.67 -6.63
CA GLY A 59 12.77 15.01 -7.98
C GLY A 59 12.13 16.40 -8.04
N PHE A 60 12.23 17.00 -9.23
CA PHE A 60 11.68 18.31 -9.52
C PHE A 60 10.79 18.23 -10.75
N ASP A 61 9.55 18.66 -10.61
CA ASP A 61 8.65 18.82 -11.75
C ASP A 61 9.02 20.11 -12.51
N LYS A 62 9.55 19.93 -13.71
CA LYS A 62 9.99 21.05 -14.57
C LYS A 62 8.83 21.92 -15.06
N LEU A 63 7.62 21.37 -15.15
CA LEU A 63 6.43 22.10 -15.64
C LEU A 63 5.84 22.98 -14.54
N SER A 64 5.70 22.45 -13.34
CA SER A 64 5.14 23.19 -12.21
C SER A 64 6.17 23.94 -11.37
N HIS A 65 7.47 23.81 -11.68
CA HIS A 65 8.58 24.41 -10.95
C HIS A 65 8.56 24.13 -9.44
N ARG A 66 8.18 22.93 -9.04
CA ARG A 66 8.14 22.48 -7.63
C ARG A 66 8.76 21.11 -7.44
N ARG A 67 9.09 20.78 -6.20
CA ARG A 67 9.45 19.40 -5.82
C ARG A 67 8.24 18.48 -5.96
N LEU A 68 8.52 17.20 -6.27
CA LEU A 68 7.48 16.18 -6.29
C LEU A 68 6.95 15.94 -4.87
N SER A 69 5.64 15.85 -4.75
CA SER A 69 4.98 15.36 -3.54
C SER A 69 4.92 13.83 -3.59
N VAL A 70 5.39 13.18 -2.53
CA VAL A 70 5.58 11.72 -2.50
C VAL A 70 4.99 11.14 -1.22
N GLY A 71 4.09 10.18 -1.39
CA GLY A 71 3.58 9.34 -0.31
C GLY A 71 4.27 7.98 -0.26
N HIS A 72 4.44 7.41 0.93
CA HIS A 72 4.89 6.04 1.12
C HIS A 72 4.03 5.33 2.18
N TYR A 73 3.39 4.24 1.76
CA TYR A 73 2.65 3.34 2.66
C TYR A 73 3.50 2.12 2.96
N THR A 74 3.68 1.82 4.25
CA THR A 74 4.53 0.73 4.76
C THR A 74 3.86 -0.01 5.93
N SER A 75 4.30 -1.24 6.21
CA SER A 75 3.81 -2.05 7.34
C SER A 75 4.83 -3.10 7.79
N PRO A 76 4.81 -3.49 9.07
CA PRO A 76 4.04 -2.90 10.18
C PRO A 76 4.66 -1.59 10.69
N HIS A 77 3.95 -0.87 11.56
CA HIS A 77 4.55 0.21 12.37
C HIS A 77 5.26 -0.36 13.60
N ILE A 78 6.17 0.40 14.18
CA ILE A 78 6.93 0.02 15.38
C ILE A 78 6.29 0.60 16.65
N LEU A 79 6.01 1.89 16.66
CA LEU A 79 5.48 2.62 17.84
C LEU A 79 4.08 3.17 17.59
N LYS A 80 3.86 3.83 16.45
CA LYS A 80 2.63 4.56 16.15
C LYS A 80 2.13 4.22 14.74
N PHE A 81 0.82 4.17 14.60
CA PHE A 81 0.17 3.95 13.30
C PHE A 81 0.65 4.91 12.21
N ASN A 82 0.92 6.18 12.58
CA ASN A 82 1.37 7.25 11.67
C ASN A 82 2.59 6.86 10.83
N GLU A 83 3.48 6.01 11.38
CA GLU A 83 4.68 5.49 10.68
C GLU A 83 4.34 4.77 9.38
N ARG A 84 3.10 4.21 9.27
CA ARG A 84 2.64 3.52 8.06
C ARG A 84 2.38 4.45 6.88
N ILE A 85 2.15 5.74 7.15
CA ILE A 85 1.78 6.72 6.14
C ILE A 85 2.74 7.90 6.23
N TRP A 86 3.77 7.84 5.41
CA TRP A 86 4.77 8.90 5.29
C TRP A 86 4.44 9.80 4.09
N LEU A 87 4.50 11.10 4.28
CA LEU A 87 4.19 12.11 3.28
C LEU A 87 5.23 13.23 3.31
N ASP A 88 5.90 13.47 2.18
CA ASP A 88 6.81 14.59 1.97
C ASP A 88 7.86 14.80 3.08
N GLY A 89 8.46 13.73 3.56
CA GLY A 89 9.58 13.79 4.52
C GLY A 89 9.22 13.44 5.96
N LYS A 90 7.94 13.22 6.30
CA LYS A 90 7.50 12.95 7.68
C LYS A 90 6.29 12.03 7.73
N ASP A 91 6.08 11.39 8.86
CA ASP A 91 4.85 10.66 9.14
C ASP A 91 3.69 11.65 9.27
N VAL A 92 2.52 11.27 8.76
CA VAL A 92 1.33 12.13 8.82
C VAL A 92 0.84 12.32 10.25
N SER A 93 0.20 13.46 10.52
CA SER A 93 -0.37 13.75 11.84
C SER A 93 -1.69 13.00 12.08
N ASP A 94 -2.11 12.95 13.36
CA ASP A 94 -3.38 12.34 13.76
C ASP A 94 -4.58 13.08 13.14
N GLU A 95 -4.48 14.39 12.93
CA GLU A 95 -5.52 15.20 12.31
C GLU A 95 -5.72 14.80 10.85
N VAL A 96 -4.63 14.63 10.08
CA VAL A 96 -4.67 14.18 8.68
C VAL A 96 -5.27 12.78 8.59
N LEU A 97 -4.90 11.89 9.50
CA LEU A 97 -5.45 10.53 9.56
C LEU A 97 -6.95 10.53 9.88
N GLU A 98 -7.37 11.37 10.83
CA GLU A 98 -8.79 11.46 11.22
C GLU A 98 -9.64 12.05 10.08
N GLU A 99 -9.17 13.09 9.41
CA GLU A 99 -9.84 13.68 8.25
C GLU A 99 -9.99 12.66 7.11
N ALA A 100 -8.91 11.97 6.78
CA ALA A 100 -8.92 10.91 5.76
C ALA A 100 -9.85 9.76 6.15
N HIS A 101 -9.88 9.37 7.44
CA HIS A 101 -10.79 8.36 7.96
C HIS A 101 -12.26 8.75 7.79
N GLN A 102 -12.62 9.97 8.20
CA GLN A 102 -13.99 10.46 8.07
C GLN A 102 -14.44 10.48 6.60
N ARG A 103 -13.57 10.92 5.71
CA ARG A 103 -13.85 10.94 4.28
C ARG A 103 -14.00 9.54 3.69
N LEU A 104 -13.07 8.63 3.99
CA LEU A 104 -13.13 7.24 3.54
C LEU A 104 -14.40 6.54 4.04
N PHE A 105 -14.70 6.70 5.33
CA PHE A 105 -15.90 6.12 5.95
C PHE A 105 -17.20 6.65 5.32
N ALA A 106 -17.25 7.94 4.99
CA ALA A 106 -18.41 8.55 4.32
C ALA A 106 -18.61 8.00 2.89
N ILE A 107 -17.49 7.71 2.17
CA ILE A 107 -17.55 7.15 0.81
C ILE A 107 -17.97 5.67 0.84
N LEU A 108 -17.37 4.87 1.70
CA LEU A 108 -17.62 3.44 1.76
C LEU A 108 -18.93 3.08 2.46
N GLY A 109 -19.39 3.93 3.37
CA GLY A 109 -20.50 3.64 4.28
C GLY A 109 -20.10 2.67 5.39
N LYS A 110 -21.00 2.50 6.37
CA LYS A 110 -20.73 1.69 7.57
C LYS A 110 -20.49 0.23 7.24
N GLU A 111 -21.33 -0.38 6.42
CA GLU A 111 -21.29 -1.82 6.13
C GLU A 111 -19.96 -2.22 5.48
N MET A 112 -19.58 -1.58 4.37
CA MET A 112 -18.31 -1.85 3.70
C MET A 112 -17.11 -1.52 4.61
N SER A 113 -17.17 -0.41 5.34
CA SER A 113 -16.10 -0.03 6.26
C SER A 113 -15.90 -1.05 7.38
N ASP A 114 -16.97 -1.62 7.93
CA ASP A 114 -16.89 -2.63 8.99
C ASP A 114 -16.40 -3.98 8.46
N ASP A 115 -16.76 -4.34 7.23
CA ASP A 115 -16.40 -5.60 6.60
C ASP A 115 -14.91 -5.70 6.25
N LEU A 116 -14.27 -4.59 5.84
CA LEU A 116 -12.85 -4.55 5.53
C LEU A 116 -11.99 -4.93 6.74
N SER A 117 -10.95 -5.72 6.51
CA SER A 117 -9.91 -5.99 7.51
C SER A 117 -9.12 -4.71 7.86
N TYR A 118 -8.31 -4.81 8.91
CA TYR A 118 -7.41 -3.73 9.32
C TYR A 118 -6.50 -3.28 8.17
N PHE A 119 -5.86 -4.22 7.48
CA PHE A 119 -4.91 -3.89 6.42
C PHE A 119 -5.58 -3.32 5.18
N GLU A 120 -6.73 -3.88 4.76
CA GLU A 120 -7.50 -3.37 3.64
C GLU A 120 -7.97 -1.93 3.88
N TYR A 121 -8.56 -1.68 5.06
CA TYR A 121 -9.03 -0.35 5.41
C TYR A 121 -7.90 0.67 5.46
N THR A 122 -6.76 0.30 6.08
CA THR A 122 -5.62 1.22 6.20
C THR A 122 -4.89 1.45 4.87
N THR A 123 -4.95 0.50 3.94
CA THR A 123 -4.47 0.69 2.56
C THR A 123 -5.34 1.72 1.82
N LEU A 124 -6.66 1.60 1.89
CA LEU A 124 -7.57 2.58 1.27
C LEU A 124 -7.47 3.96 1.94
N LEU A 125 -7.22 4.00 3.25
CA LEU A 125 -6.94 5.24 3.97
C LEU A 125 -5.69 5.94 3.41
N ALA A 126 -4.63 5.19 3.14
CA ALA A 126 -3.41 5.73 2.53
C ALA A 126 -3.68 6.31 1.13
N PHE A 127 -4.55 5.70 0.33
CA PHE A 127 -4.94 6.25 -0.98
C PHE A 127 -5.64 7.61 -0.85
N VAL A 128 -6.50 7.79 0.16
CA VAL A 128 -7.15 9.08 0.42
C VAL A 128 -6.11 10.13 0.82
N VAL A 129 -5.15 9.78 1.69
CA VAL A 129 -4.08 10.70 2.10
C VAL A 129 -3.18 11.10 0.93
N PHE A 130 -2.91 10.18 0.01
CA PHE A 130 -1.96 10.39 -1.10
C PHE A 130 -2.59 10.93 -2.37
N GLU A 131 -3.89 11.17 -2.45
CA GLU A 131 -4.58 11.57 -3.69
C GLU A 131 -3.99 12.81 -4.39
N ASN A 132 -3.35 13.70 -3.64
CA ASN A 132 -2.71 14.90 -4.16
C ASN A 132 -1.19 14.78 -4.36
N CYS A 133 -0.62 13.60 -4.12
CA CYS A 133 0.79 13.33 -4.42
C CYS A 133 1.02 13.20 -5.93
N ASP A 134 2.25 13.41 -6.35
CA ASP A 134 2.71 13.10 -7.71
C ASP A 134 3.05 11.62 -7.84
N LEU A 135 3.51 11.02 -6.74
CA LEU A 135 3.91 9.62 -6.66
C LEU A 135 3.49 9.04 -5.31
N MET A 136 2.98 7.81 -5.34
CA MET A 136 2.86 6.97 -4.15
C MET A 136 3.69 5.70 -4.29
N VAL A 137 4.33 5.31 -3.19
CA VAL A 137 5.08 4.05 -3.06
C VAL A 137 4.30 3.17 -2.09
N LEU A 138 3.90 1.99 -2.54
CA LEU A 138 3.07 1.06 -1.78
C LEU A 138 3.86 -0.19 -1.45
N GLU A 139 4.03 -0.51 -0.19
CA GLU A 139 4.57 -1.78 0.29
C GLU A 139 3.46 -2.81 0.44
N ALA A 140 3.60 -3.97 -0.23
CA ALA A 140 2.70 -5.09 -0.03
C ALA A 140 2.82 -5.65 1.40
N GLY A 141 1.68 -5.91 2.02
CA GLY A 141 1.64 -6.52 3.35
C GLY A 141 1.94 -8.00 3.31
N LEU A 142 1.22 -8.75 2.47
CA LEU A 142 1.33 -10.21 2.35
C LEU A 142 1.23 -10.66 0.89
N GLY A 143 2.23 -11.41 0.44
CA GLY A 143 2.22 -11.95 -0.93
C GLY A 143 2.41 -10.86 -1.98
N GLY A 144 1.38 -10.62 -2.78
CA GLY A 144 1.38 -9.61 -3.82
C GLY A 144 0.11 -9.65 -4.67
N GLU A 145 -0.23 -10.78 -5.30
CA GLU A 145 -1.37 -10.94 -6.20
C GLU A 145 -2.70 -10.48 -5.58
N PHE A 146 -2.95 -10.92 -4.36
CA PHE A 146 -4.19 -10.65 -3.62
C PHE A 146 -4.01 -9.63 -2.48
N ASP A 147 -2.87 -8.97 -2.44
CA ASP A 147 -2.62 -7.93 -1.44
C ASP A 147 -3.48 -6.69 -1.69
N ALA A 148 -3.96 -6.07 -0.62
CA ALA A 148 -4.80 -4.88 -0.72
C ALA A 148 -4.12 -3.72 -1.48
N THR A 149 -2.79 -3.66 -1.48
CA THR A 149 -2.03 -2.66 -2.25
C THR A 149 -2.02 -2.94 -3.75
N ASN A 150 -2.51 -4.13 -4.19
CA ASN A 150 -2.53 -4.53 -5.59
C ASN A 150 -3.79 -4.08 -6.36
N VAL A 151 -4.72 -3.37 -5.73
CA VAL A 151 -6.02 -2.98 -6.34
C VAL A 151 -5.94 -1.87 -7.37
N CYS A 152 -4.82 -1.15 -7.45
CA CYS A 152 -4.63 0.00 -8.34
C CYS A 152 -3.60 -0.26 -9.43
N ASP A 153 -3.65 0.54 -10.52
CA ASP A 153 -2.65 0.52 -11.59
C ASP A 153 -1.28 0.98 -11.09
N LYS A 154 -0.20 0.45 -11.71
CA LYS A 154 1.19 0.73 -11.31
C LYS A 154 2.07 1.02 -12.51
N GLU A 155 2.96 2.00 -12.37
CA GLU A 155 3.99 2.30 -13.37
C GLU A 155 5.25 1.46 -13.18
N LEU A 156 5.55 1.10 -11.92
CA LEU A 156 6.73 0.30 -11.59
C LEU A 156 6.40 -0.70 -10.49
N SER A 157 6.84 -1.94 -10.69
CA SER A 157 6.86 -2.97 -9.65
C SER A 157 8.31 -3.30 -9.29
N ILE A 158 8.64 -3.26 -8.01
CA ILE A 158 9.96 -3.62 -7.48
C ILE A 158 9.80 -4.91 -6.68
N ILE A 159 10.57 -5.93 -7.04
CA ILE A 159 10.61 -7.20 -6.32
C ILE A 159 11.90 -7.23 -5.51
N THR A 160 11.77 -7.20 -4.18
CA THR A 160 12.90 -7.38 -3.26
C THR A 160 13.17 -8.86 -3.04
N PRO A 161 14.28 -9.25 -2.39
CA PRO A 161 14.64 -10.66 -2.20
C PRO A 161 13.48 -11.51 -1.68
N ILE A 162 13.29 -12.66 -2.34
CA ILE A 162 12.27 -13.65 -2.01
C ILE A 162 12.89 -14.75 -1.15
N GLY A 163 12.18 -15.15 -0.10
CA GLY A 163 12.54 -16.25 0.78
C GLY A 163 11.29 -16.93 1.33
N ILE A 164 11.48 -17.99 2.10
CA ILE A 164 10.39 -18.70 2.78
C ILE A 164 9.82 -17.80 3.86
N ASP A 165 8.54 -17.46 3.71
CA ASP A 165 7.78 -16.68 4.67
C ASP A 165 6.26 -16.88 4.45
N HIS A 166 5.48 -16.77 5.51
CA HIS A 166 4.01 -16.88 5.44
C HIS A 166 3.49 -18.14 4.71
N GLN A 167 4.13 -19.30 4.92
CA GLN A 167 3.80 -20.55 4.23
C GLN A 167 2.32 -20.93 4.29
N ALA A 168 1.66 -20.66 5.43
CA ALA A 168 0.22 -20.93 5.60
C ALA A 168 -0.68 -20.21 4.56
N PHE A 169 -0.18 -19.18 3.88
CA PHE A 169 -0.94 -18.36 2.93
C PHE A 169 -0.35 -18.38 1.52
N LEU A 170 0.96 -18.54 1.39
CA LEU A 170 1.66 -18.33 0.13
C LEU A 170 2.18 -19.61 -0.52
N GLY A 171 2.15 -20.73 0.23
CA GLY A 171 2.68 -22.01 -0.20
C GLY A 171 3.97 -22.41 0.53
N ASP A 172 4.40 -23.66 0.33
CA ASP A 172 5.50 -24.28 1.08
C ASP A 172 6.85 -24.13 0.41
N THR A 173 6.87 -23.72 -0.86
CA THR A 173 8.09 -23.62 -1.67
C THR A 173 8.40 -22.17 -2.06
N ILE A 174 9.67 -21.90 -2.34
CA ILE A 174 10.10 -20.56 -2.84
C ILE A 174 9.41 -20.24 -4.16
N GLU A 175 9.19 -21.23 -5.02
CA GLU A 175 8.55 -21.08 -6.32
C GLU A 175 7.09 -20.64 -6.19
N GLU A 176 6.34 -21.23 -5.26
CA GLU A 176 4.94 -20.85 -4.98
C GLU A 176 4.87 -19.43 -4.42
N ILE A 177 5.71 -19.10 -3.45
CA ILE A 177 5.82 -17.78 -2.86
C ILE A 177 6.20 -16.73 -3.91
N ALA A 178 7.20 -17.05 -4.75
CA ALA A 178 7.63 -16.18 -5.84
C ALA A 178 6.51 -15.97 -6.87
N ALA A 179 5.80 -17.03 -7.25
CA ALA A 179 4.70 -16.95 -8.20
C ALA A 179 3.61 -15.99 -7.73
N THR A 180 3.19 -16.05 -6.45
CA THR A 180 2.19 -15.14 -5.87
C THR A 180 2.67 -13.68 -5.89
N LYS A 181 3.97 -13.45 -5.62
CA LYS A 181 4.55 -12.11 -5.67
C LYS A 181 4.63 -11.57 -7.09
N ILE A 182 5.08 -12.39 -8.05
CA ILE A 182 5.23 -12.01 -9.46
C ILE A 182 3.86 -11.75 -10.11
N ARG A 183 2.82 -12.50 -9.75
CA ARG A 183 1.45 -12.26 -10.26
C ARG A 183 0.83 -10.93 -9.80
N SER A 184 1.45 -10.21 -8.86
CA SER A 184 1.07 -8.82 -8.57
C SER A 184 1.40 -7.84 -9.69
N ILE A 185 2.25 -8.25 -10.65
CA ILE A 185 2.66 -7.42 -11.77
C ILE A 185 1.52 -7.35 -12.77
N GLN A 186 0.96 -6.18 -12.95
CA GLN A 186 -0.09 -5.91 -13.91
C GLN A 186 0.52 -5.52 -15.27
N LYS A 187 -0.30 -5.51 -16.34
CA LYS A 187 0.15 -5.13 -17.68
C LYS A 187 0.87 -3.78 -17.68
N LEU A 188 2.05 -3.74 -18.31
CA LEU A 188 2.84 -2.54 -18.62
C LEU A 188 3.64 -1.90 -17.47
N SER A 189 3.77 -2.50 -16.30
CA SER A 189 4.71 -1.98 -15.32
C SER A 189 6.16 -2.38 -15.66
N LEU A 190 7.09 -1.45 -15.47
CA LEU A 190 8.51 -1.80 -15.41
C LEU A 190 8.76 -2.71 -14.19
N ILE A 191 9.63 -3.69 -14.33
CA ILE A 191 9.94 -4.65 -13.29
C ILE A 191 11.40 -4.49 -12.92
N HIS A 192 11.67 -4.32 -11.64
CA HIS A 192 13.02 -4.43 -11.08
C HIS A 192 13.04 -5.58 -10.08
N ILE A 193 13.93 -6.55 -10.28
CA ILE A 193 14.14 -7.69 -9.39
C ILE A 193 15.52 -7.53 -8.79
N SER A 194 15.62 -7.42 -7.47
CA SER A 194 16.89 -7.44 -6.77
C SER A 194 17.29 -8.89 -6.49
N GLU A 195 18.55 -9.23 -6.78
CA GLU A 195 19.09 -10.54 -6.45
C GLU A 195 19.20 -10.71 -4.93
N PRO A 196 19.04 -11.95 -4.42
CA PRO A 196 19.31 -12.24 -3.02
C PRO A 196 20.82 -12.05 -2.76
N THR A 197 21.14 -11.31 -1.71
CA THR A 197 22.50 -11.15 -1.19
C THR A 197 22.85 -12.31 -0.28
#